data_fdbea92b76b2fe40e0057d6563f564dc
#
_entry.id   fdbea92b76b2fe40e0057d6563f564dc
#
_cell.length_a   1.000
_cell.length_b   1.000
_cell.length_c   1.000
_cell.angle_alpha   90.00
_cell.angle_beta   90.00
_cell.angle_gamma   90.00
#
_symmetry.space_group_name_H-M   'P 1'
#
loop_
_entity.id
_entity.type
_entity.pdbx_description
1 polymer ?
#
loop_
_entity_poly.entity_id
_entity_poly.type
_entity_poly.pdbx_seq_one_letter_code
_entity_poly.pdbx_strand_id
1 'polypeptide(L)'
;QLESSGMEVKMLDYLNRIIQGERIKALFAALFLISYLLVYADDYSRIESPNMSIEDPIGEIVNGNVYKQKVVCENPYFESFALVFGTYNKTNLGEIEVGLYQDNILIQQWEIDGNALRDKAYYTFFLDNKIEESSNEIFYITIQSEAEESNAVTLYSTNEGDGLELNGHQVEGI
;
A
#
# COMPACT_ATOMS: atom_id res chain seq x y z
N GLN A 1 -52.53 47.31 19.03
CA GLN A 1 -52.36 46.36 17.87
C GLN A 1 -51.11 46.61 17.00
N LEU A 2 -50.42 47.74 17.17
CA LEU A 2 -49.21 48.07 16.37
C LEU A 2 -47.89 47.59 17.03
N GLU A 3 -47.85 47.25 18.32
CA GLU A 3 -46.59 46.77 18.98
C GLU A 3 -46.31 45.29 18.75
N SER A 4 -47.34 44.46 18.52
CA SER A 4 -47.15 43.01 18.27
C SER A 4 -46.46 42.73 16.92
N SER A 5 -46.75 43.53 15.91
CA SER A 5 -46.16 43.35 14.57
C SER A 5 -44.66 43.63 14.49
N GLY A 6 -44.18 44.57 15.28
CA GLY A 6 -42.74 44.90 15.33
C GLY A 6 -41.86 43.85 16.03
N MET A 7 -42.44 43.12 16.98
CA MET A 7 -41.74 42.03 17.68
C MET A 7 -41.63 40.74 16.82
N GLU A 8 -42.68 40.45 16.07
CA GLU A 8 -42.67 39.31 15.12
C GLU A 8 -41.65 39.47 14.00
N VAL A 9 -41.53 40.67 13.44
CA VAL A 9 -40.53 40.98 12.38
C VAL A 9 -39.12 40.84 12.93
N LYS A 10 -38.80 41.30 14.13
CA LYS A 10 -37.48 41.15 14.75
C LYS A 10 -37.15 39.68 15.05
N MET A 11 -38.10 38.89 15.48
CA MET A 11 -37.91 37.47 15.76
C MET A 11 -37.67 36.68 14.48
N LEU A 12 -38.35 36.98 13.39
CA LEU A 12 -38.12 36.40 12.08
C LEU A 12 -36.71 36.73 11.53
N ASP A 13 -36.30 37.97 11.69
CA ASP A 13 -34.93 38.38 11.26
C ASP A 13 -33.83 37.69 12.09
N TYR A 14 -34.02 37.54 13.39
CA TYR A 14 -33.12 36.78 14.27
C TYR A 14 -33.04 35.29 13.88
N LEU A 15 -34.17 34.63 13.64
CA LEU A 15 -34.23 33.24 13.21
C LEU A 15 -33.55 33.05 11.85
N ASN A 16 -33.76 33.97 10.91
CA ASN A 16 -33.08 33.93 9.60
C ASN A 16 -31.55 34.04 9.73
N ARG A 17 -31.06 34.89 10.63
CA ARG A 17 -29.59 35.00 10.88
C ARG A 17 -29.01 33.73 11.47
N ILE A 18 -29.72 33.05 12.38
CA ILE A 18 -29.30 31.76 12.93
C ILE A 18 -29.26 30.70 11.83
N ILE A 19 -30.32 30.60 11.03
CA ILE A 19 -30.39 29.61 9.92
C ILE A 19 -29.26 29.85 8.89
N GLN A 20 -28.98 31.12 8.55
CA GLN A 20 -27.90 31.47 7.64
C GLN A 20 -26.54 31.12 8.26
N GLY A 21 -26.33 31.37 9.56
CA GLY A 21 -25.10 30.99 10.28
C GLY A 21 -24.85 29.48 10.27
N GLU A 22 -25.88 28.66 10.50
CA GLU A 22 -25.75 27.20 10.46
C GLU A 22 -25.49 26.67 9.04
N ARG A 23 -26.11 27.27 8.02
CA ARG A 23 -25.83 26.91 6.61
C ARG A 23 -24.40 27.24 6.22
N ILE A 24 -23.84 28.38 6.69
CA ILE A 24 -22.45 28.74 6.45
C ILE A 24 -21.52 27.74 7.12
N LYS A 25 -21.77 27.36 8.38
CA LYS A 25 -20.97 26.35 9.08
C LYS A 25 -21.00 24.99 8.35
N ALA A 26 -22.21 24.55 7.91
CA ALA A 26 -22.36 23.33 7.14
C ALA A 26 -21.59 23.37 5.81
N LEU A 27 -21.57 24.54 5.13
CA LEU A 27 -20.79 24.73 3.90
C LEU A 27 -19.28 24.60 4.15
N PHE A 28 -18.76 25.23 5.22
CA PHE A 28 -17.36 25.10 5.59
C PHE A 28 -16.97 23.68 5.98
N ALA A 29 -17.84 22.98 6.73
CA ALA A 29 -17.62 21.58 7.06
C ALA A 29 -17.59 20.68 5.82
N ALA A 30 -18.47 20.91 4.86
CA ALA A 30 -18.50 20.18 3.59
C ALA A 30 -17.25 20.46 2.73
N LEU A 31 -16.82 21.72 2.63
CA LEU A 31 -15.59 22.10 1.91
C LEU A 31 -14.34 21.49 2.57
N PHE A 32 -14.31 21.48 3.91
CA PHE A 32 -13.20 20.83 4.64
C PHE A 32 -13.17 19.32 4.40
N LEU A 33 -14.33 18.67 4.41
CA LEU A 33 -14.46 17.25 4.12
C LEU A 33 -14.04 16.92 2.66
N ILE A 34 -14.44 17.75 1.71
CA ILE A 34 -14.05 17.60 0.30
C ILE A 34 -12.55 17.80 0.13
N SER A 35 -11.95 18.82 0.78
CA SER A 35 -10.49 19.04 0.72
C SER A 35 -9.73 17.88 1.36
N TYR A 36 -10.22 17.34 2.47
CA TYR A 36 -9.66 16.17 3.12
C TYR A 36 -9.73 14.94 2.21
N LEU A 37 -10.89 14.68 1.58
CA LEU A 37 -11.06 13.57 0.63
C LEU A 37 -10.19 13.74 -0.62
N LEU A 38 -9.99 14.97 -1.11
CA LEU A 38 -9.11 15.23 -2.25
C LEU A 38 -7.64 14.97 -1.92
N VAL A 39 -7.19 15.35 -0.72
CA VAL A 39 -5.82 15.05 -0.25
C VAL A 39 -5.61 13.54 -0.13
N TYR A 40 -6.59 12.81 0.44
CA TYR A 40 -6.51 11.35 0.53
C TYR A 40 -6.66 10.66 -0.83
N ALA A 41 -7.42 11.21 -1.77
CA ALA A 41 -7.54 10.66 -3.11
C ALA A 41 -6.25 10.84 -3.93
N ASP A 42 -5.49 11.91 -3.70
CA ASP A 42 -4.20 12.14 -4.37
C ASP A 42 -3.12 11.15 -3.88
N ASP A 43 -3.12 10.78 -2.60
CA ASP A 43 -2.25 9.71 -2.08
C ASP A 43 -2.62 8.32 -2.64
N TYR A 44 -3.89 8.07 -2.91
CA TYR A 44 -4.34 6.79 -3.46
C TYR A 44 -4.15 6.66 -4.98
N SER A 45 -4.06 7.77 -5.70
CA SER A 45 -3.89 7.78 -7.17
C SER A 45 -2.43 7.71 -7.62
N ARG A 46 -1.47 7.78 -6.70
CA ARG A 46 -0.02 7.69 -6.98
C ARG A 46 0.55 6.28 -7.02
N ILE A 47 -0.27 5.24 -6.94
CA ILE A 47 0.14 3.90 -7.32
C ILE A 47 0.13 3.85 -8.85
N GLU A 48 1.10 4.47 -9.48
CA GLU A 48 1.44 4.16 -10.86
C GLU A 48 1.80 2.68 -10.85
N SER A 49 1.00 1.86 -11.50
CA SER A 49 1.37 0.47 -11.76
C SER A 49 2.70 0.55 -12.48
N PRO A 50 3.79 0.02 -11.93
CA PRO A 50 5.06 0.04 -12.61
C PRO A 50 4.86 -0.57 -14.00
N ASN A 51 5.42 0.05 -15.01
CA ASN A 51 5.29 -0.36 -16.42
C ASN A 51 6.13 -1.63 -16.70
N MET A 52 6.22 -2.50 -15.67
CA MET A 52 6.99 -3.74 -15.68
C MET A 52 6.16 -4.87 -16.26
N SER A 53 6.73 -5.64 -17.18
CA SER A 53 6.10 -6.87 -17.65
C SER A 53 6.16 -7.92 -16.54
N ILE A 54 5.03 -8.55 -16.28
CA ILE A 54 4.95 -9.74 -15.43
C ILE A 54 5.39 -10.91 -16.29
N GLU A 55 6.47 -11.57 -15.90
CA GLU A 55 7.05 -12.68 -16.64
C GLU A 55 6.66 -14.03 -16.04
N ASP A 56 7.62 -14.89 -15.78
CA ASP A 56 7.38 -16.25 -15.32
C ASP A 56 7.31 -16.38 -13.79
N PRO A 57 6.56 -17.37 -13.28
CA PRO A 57 6.56 -17.66 -11.85
C PRO A 57 7.92 -18.23 -11.43
N ILE A 58 8.45 -17.73 -10.30
CA ILE A 58 9.76 -18.16 -9.77
C ILE A 58 9.73 -19.47 -8.99
N GLY A 59 8.55 -20.04 -8.77
CA GLY A 59 8.32 -21.21 -7.94
C GLY A 59 7.50 -20.90 -6.68
N GLU A 60 7.00 -21.95 -6.05
CA GLU A 60 6.11 -21.83 -4.89
C GLU A 60 6.90 -21.46 -3.63
N ILE A 61 6.34 -20.54 -2.83
CA ILE A 61 6.90 -20.12 -1.55
C ILE A 61 6.41 -21.11 -0.49
N VAL A 62 7.15 -22.19 -0.32
CA VAL A 62 6.82 -23.26 0.61
C VAL A 62 7.67 -23.22 1.88
N ASN A 63 7.21 -23.90 2.91
CA ASN A 63 7.92 -24.03 4.17
C ASN A 63 9.37 -24.49 3.97
N GLY A 64 10.30 -23.79 4.60
CA GLY A 64 11.75 -24.01 4.50
C GLY A 64 12.43 -23.30 3.33
N ASN A 65 11.68 -22.64 2.45
CA ASN A 65 12.24 -21.82 1.37
C ASN A 65 12.23 -20.34 1.77
N VAL A 66 13.36 -19.67 1.56
CA VAL A 66 13.52 -18.22 1.75
C VAL A 66 14.00 -17.63 0.43
N TYR A 67 13.16 -16.81 -0.17
CA TYR A 67 13.53 -15.98 -1.31
C TYR A 67 14.15 -14.69 -0.82
N LYS A 68 15.21 -14.23 -1.47
CA LYS A 68 15.87 -12.98 -1.14
C LYS A 68 16.16 -12.21 -2.42
N GLN A 69 15.56 -11.04 -2.54
CA GLN A 69 15.72 -10.14 -3.67
C GLN A 69 16.58 -8.96 -3.28
N LYS A 70 17.66 -8.73 -4.05
CA LYS A 70 18.44 -7.51 -3.96
C LYS A 70 17.73 -6.37 -4.69
N VAL A 71 17.63 -5.22 -4.05
CA VAL A 71 17.06 -3.99 -4.61
C VAL A 71 18.05 -2.85 -4.46
N VAL A 72 18.31 -2.13 -5.54
CA VAL A 72 19.07 -0.88 -5.52
C VAL A 72 18.08 0.27 -5.61
N CYS A 73 18.05 1.14 -4.61
CA CYS A 73 17.17 2.29 -4.63
C CYS A 73 17.76 3.39 -5.51
N GLU A 74 17.07 3.76 -6.59
CA GLU A 74 17.50 4.84 -7.48
C GLU A 74 17.05 6.22 -7.00
N ASN A 75 16.02 6.25 -6.15
CA ASN A 75 15.43 7.47 -5.65
C ASN A 75 16.18 8.00 -4.40
N PRO A 76 16.10 9.32 -4.11
CA PRO A 76 16.71 9.89 -2.92
C PRO A 76 16.03 9.44 -1.61
N TYR A 77 14.89 8.78 -1.70
CA TYR A 77 14.18 8.18 -0.56
C TYR A 77 13.54 6.86 -0.96
N PHE A 78 13.43 5.94 -0.01
CA PHE A 78 12.76 4.66 -0.17
C PHE A 78 11.55 4.61 0.77
N GLU A 79 10.34 4.54 0.20
CA GLU A 79 9.10 4.59 0.96
C GLU A 79 8.18 3.39 0.72
N SER A 80 8.36 2.69 -0.40
CA SER A 80 7.57 1.50 -0.72
C SER A 80 8.24 0.65 -1.79
N PHE A 81 7.81 -0.59 -1.88
CA PHE A 81 8.11 -1.50 -2.99
C PHE A 81 6.89 -2.36 -3.30
N ALA A 82 6.87 -3.00 -4.45
CA ALA A 82 5.78 -3.88 -4.84
C ALA A 82 6.30 -5.26 -5.23
N LEU A 83 5.52 -6.29 -4.89
CA LEU A 83 5.71 -7.67 -5.33
C LEU A 83 4.48 -8.14 -6.11
N VAL A 84 4.71 -9.04 -7.06
CA VAL A 84 3.60 -9.66 -7.82
C VAL A 84 3.45 -11.10 -7.36
N PHE A 85 2.31 -11.39 -6.74
CA PHE A 85 2.00 -12.73 -6.28
C PHE A 85 1.14 -13.48 -7.29
N GLY A 86 1.39 -14.79 -7.38
CA GLY A 86 0.56 -15.72 -8.10
C GLY A 86 -0.14 -16.68 -7.15
N THR A 87 -1.44 -16.78 -7.25
CA THR A 87 -2.26 -17.65 -6.41
C THR A 87 -2.70 -18.93 -7.14
N TYR A 88 -2.45 -19.00 -8.44
CA TYR A 88 -2.94 -20.06 -9.33
C TYR A 88 -4.47 -20.24 -9.26
N ASN A 89 -5.19 -19.18 -8.85
CA ASN A 89 -6.63 -19.21 -8.59
C ASN A 89 -7.05 -20.29 -7.57
N LYS A 90 -6.15 -20.68 -6.67
CA LYS A 90 -6.40 -21.59 -5.55
C LYS A 90 -6.75 -20.82 -4.29
N THR A 91 -7.27 -21.52 -3.30
CA THR A 91 -7.31 -21.02 -1.93
C THR A 91 -5.93 -21.22 -1.31
N ASN A 92 -5.22 -20.14 -1.04
CA ASN A 92 -3.89 -20.20 -0.47
C ASN A 92 -4.02 -20.02 1.05
N LEU A 93 -3.61 -21.05 1.80
CA LEU A 93 -3.65 -21.05 3.26
C LEU A 93 -2.23 -20.86 3.77
N GLY A 94 -2.10 -19.98 4.73
CA GLY A 94 -0.84 -19.69 5.40
C GLY A 94 -0.47 -18.22 5.31
N GLU A 95 0.37 -17.85 6.24
CA GLU A 95 0.93 -16.51 6.30
C GLU A 95 2.19 -16.44 5.46
N ILE A 96 2.36 -15.31 4.80
CA ILE A 96 3.57 -14.98 4.05
C ILE A 96 4.25 -13.85 4.80
N GLU A 97 5.48 -14.09 5.20
CA GLU A 97 6.31 -13.09 5.83
C GLU A 97 7.17 -12.40 4.77
N VAL A 98 7.14 -11.08 4.77
CA VAL A 98 7.98 -10.23 3.91
C VAL A 98 8.82 -9.33 4.80
N GLY A 99 10.14 -9.38 4.66
CA GLY A 99 11.07 -8.56 5.42
C GLY A 99 11.89 -7.65 4.53
N LEU A 100 12.10 -6.41 4.94
CA LEU A 100 13.02 -5.47 4.32
C LEU A 100 14.26 -5.31 5.20
N TYR A 101 15.43 -5.46 4.59
CA TYR A 101 16.72 -5.40 5.27
C TYR A 101 17.68 -4.43 4.58
N GLN A 102 18.54 -3.79 5.37
CA GLN A 102 19.75 -3.11 4.91
C GLN A 102 20.92 -3.56 5.79
N ASP A 103 22.05 -3.90 5.21
CA ASP A 103 23.25 -4.38 5.91
C ASP A 103 22.99 -5.54 6.91
N ASN A 104 22.05 -6.44 6.57
CA ASN A 104 21.54 -7.52 7.43
C ASN A 104 20.76 -7.05 8.67
N ILE A 105 20.39 -5.79 8.75
CA ILE A 105 19.52 -5.25 9.80
C ILE A 105 18.09 -5.23 9.26
N LEU A 106 17.16 -5.84 9.97
CA LEU A 106 15.74 -5.78 9.67
C LEU A 106 15.24 -4.34 9.88
N ILE A 107 14.71 -3.76 8.82
CA ILE A 107 14.10 -2.41 8.85
C ILE A 107 12.62 -2.54 9.21
N GLN A 108 11.90 -3.38 8.46
CA GLN A 108 10.47 -3.59 8.65
C GLN A 108 10.06 -4.97 8.15
N GLN A 109 8.99 -5.51 8.73
CA GLN A 109 8.42 -6.80 8.40
C GLN A 109 6.92 -6.67 8.23
N TRP A 110 6.35 -7.45 7.31
CA TRP A 110 4.91 -7.56 7.05
C TRP A 110 4.51 -9.02 7.07
N GLU A 111 3.31 -9.27 7.55
CA GLU A 111 2.63 -10.55 7.50
C GLU A 111 1.38 -10.42 6.61
N ILE A 112 1.20 -11.35 5.68
CA ILE A 112 0.10 -11.32 4.72
C ILE A 112 -0.61 -12.66 4.77
N ASP A 113 -1.93 -12.63 4.91
CA ASP A 113 -2.77 -13.81 4.68
C ASP A 113 -2.78 -14.15 3.18
N GLY A 114 -2.34 -15.35 2.82
CA GLY A 114 -2.33 -15.83 1.44
C GLY A 114 -3.70 -15.76 0.75
N ASN A 115 -4.79 -15.89 1.51
CA ASN A 115 -6.15 -15.73 0.98
C ASN A 115 -6.51 -14.30 0.58
N ALA A 116 -5.82 -13.30 1.11
CA ALA A 116 -6.06 -11.90 0.76
C ALA A 116 -5.43 -11.50 -0.58
N LEU A 117 -4.54 -12.34 -1.10
CA LEU A 117 -3.85 -12.08 -2.35
C LEU A 117 -4.74 -12.36 -3.57
N ARG A 118 -4.48 -11.63 -4.64
CA ARG A 118 -5.10 -11.83 -5.96
C ARG A 118 -4.05 -12.30 -6.96
N ASP A 119 -4.47 -13.20 -7.83
CA ASP A 119 -3.58 -13.76 -8.86
C ASP A 119 -3.07 -12.65 -9.80
N LYS A 120 -1.77 -12.64 -10.02
CA LYS A 120 -1.06 -11.69 -10.90
C LYS A 120 -1.33 -10.23 -10.58
N ALA A 121 -1.55 -9.92 -9.30
CA ALA A 121 -1.75 -8.54 -8.85
C ALA A 121 -0.51 -8.01 -8.12
N TYR A 122 -0.24 -6.73 -8.31
CA TYR A 122 0.76 -6.02 -7.50
C TYR A 122 0.26 -5.85 -6.07
N TYR A 123 1.12 -6.17 -5.13
CA TYR A 123 0.91 -5.94 -3.71
C TYR A 123 1.99 -4.96 -3.23
N THR A 124 1.59 -3.77 -2.80
CA THR A 124 2.52 -2.71 -2.40
C THR A 124 2.73 -2.70 -0.90
N PHE A 125 3.97 -2.66 -0.49
CA PHE A 125 4.44 -2.60 0.89
C PHE A 125 4.93 -1.18 1.18
N PHE A 126 4.25 -0.49 2.06
CA PHE A 126 4.63 0.85 2.50
C PHE A 126 5.44 0.78 3.78
N LEU A 127 6.52 1.54 3.85
CA LEU A 127 7.29 1.70 5.07
C LEU A 127 6.56 2.64 6.04
N ASP A 128 6.62 2.32 7.33
CA ASP A 128 6.09 3.19 8.39
C ASP A 128 6.81 4.54 8.42
N ASN A 129 8.09 4.53 8.10
CA ASN A 129 8.92 5.72 7.93
C ASN A 129 9.74 5.59 6.66
N LYS A 130 9.66 6.58 5.79
CA LYS A 130 10.52 6.60 4.59
C LYS A 130 11.99 6.71 4.98
N ILE A 131 12.84 6.05 4.23
CA ILE A 131 14.29 6.10 4.40
C ILE A 131 14.83 7.21 3.51
N GLU A 132 15.40 8.23 4.13
CA GLU A 132 16.03 9.36 3.42
C GLU A 132 17.44 8.99 2.93
N GLU A 133 17.96 9.72 1.95
CA GLU A 133 19.33 9.56 1.41
C GLU A 133 19.62 8.14 0.88
N SER A 134 18.58 7.47 0.36
CA SER A 134 18.66 6.07 -0.08
C SER A 134 19.16 5.88 -1.52
N SER A 135 19.53 6.94 -2.23
CA SER A 135 19.99 6.86 -3.62
C SER A 135 21.27 6.01 -3.76
N ASN A 136 21.17 4.96 -4.58
CA ASN A 136 22.18 3.90 -4.79
C ASN A 136 22.44 3.01 -3.56
N GLU A 137 21.66 3.12 -2.50
CA GLU A 137 21.71 2.19 -1.39
C GLU A 137 21.13 0.83 -1.78
N ILE A 138 21.66 -0.23 -1.14
CA ILE A 138 21.28 -1.61 -1.41
C ILE A 138 20.38 -2.09 -0.27
N PHE A 139 19.21 -2.58 -0.64
CA PHE A 139 18.26 -3.24 0.25
C PHE A 139 18.09 -4.70 -0.17
N TYR A 140 17.57 -5.49 0.76
CA TYR A 140 17.20 -6.88 0.50
C TYR A 140 15.79 -7.11 0.98
N ILE A 141 14.96 -7.69 0.11
CA ILE A 141 13.62 -8.14 0.44
C ILE A 141 13.68 -9.65 0.64
N THR A 142 13.24 -10.15 1.78
CA THR A 142 13.09 -11.57 2.03
C THR A 142 11.63 -11.95 2.01
N ILE A 143 11.31 -13.11 1.46
CA ILE A 143 9.97 -13.64 1.39
C ILE A 143 10.00 -15.12 1.79
N GLN A 144 9.18 -15.50 2.76
CA GLN A 144 9.04 -16.86 3.24
C GLN A 144 7.58 -17.17 3.63
N SER A 145 7.26 -18.44 3.74
CA SER A 145 5.93 -18.91 4.18
C SER A 145 6.05 -20.26 4.89
N GLU A 146 5.09 -20.56 5.74
CA GLU A 146 4.92 -21.90 6.33
C GLU A 146 3.96 -22.79 5.50
N ALA A 147 3.55 -22.35 4.32
CA ALA A 147 2.60 -23.07 3.48
C ALA A 147 3.18 -24.36 2.89
N GLU A 148 2.33 -25.37 2.73
CA GLU A 148 2.64 -26.57 1.96
C GLU A 148 2.42 -26.33 0.46
N GLU A 149 3.08 -27.07 -0.43
CA GLU A 149 2.99 -26.92 -1.90
C GLU A 149 1.56 -26.77 -2.43
N SER A 150 0.61 -27.54 -1.87
CA SER A 150 -0.79 -27.50 -2.33
C SER A 150 -1.49 -26.16 -2.08
N ASN A 151 -0.99 -25.38 -1.13
CA ASN A 151 -1.59 -24.13 -0.65
C ASN A 151 -0.67 -22.91 -0.83
N ALA A 152 0.54 -23.13 -1.32
CA ALA A 152 1.52 -22.08 -1.49
C ALA A 152 1.15 -21.11 -2.62
N VAL A 153 1.58 -19.87 -2.48
CA VAL A 153 1.61 -18.87 -3.55
C VAL A 153 2.96 -18.91 -4.25
N THR A 154 3.06 -18.26 -5.39
CA THR A 154 4.33 -17.97 -6.06
C THR A 154 4.56 -16.46 -6.14
N LEU A 155 5.77 -16.07 -6.47
CA LEU A 155 6.07 -14.74 -6.98
C LEU A 155 6.24 -14.80 -8.49
N TYR A 156 5.93 -13.71 -9.16
CA TYR A 156 6.28 -13.53 -10.56
C TYR A 156 7.53 -12.64 -10.66
N SER A 157 8.42 -13.03 -11.56
CA SER A 157 9.54 -12.17 -11.95
C SER A 157 9.06 -10.98 -12.76
N THR A 158 9.87 -9.94 -12.78
CA THR A 158 9.71 -8.78 -13.65
C THR A 158 10.98 -8.57 -14.44
N ASN A 159 10.90 -7.92 -15.59
CA ASN A 159 12.03 -7.69 -16.49
C ASN A 159 13.17 -6.81 -15.92
N GLU A 160 13.04 -6.32 -14.70
CA GLU A 160 14.05 -5.46 -14.04
C GLU A 160 14.71 -6.13 -12.82
N GLY A 161 14.42 -7.41 -12.56
CA GLY A 161 14.82 -8.12 -11.34
C GLY A 161 16.12 -8.91 -11.46
N ASP A 162 17.28 -8.28 -11.29
CA ASP A 162 18.54 -9.00 -11.10
C ASP A 162 18.77 -9.33 -9.61
N GLY A 163 19.33 -10.51 -9.35
CA GLY A 163 19.84 -10.86 -8.01
C GLY A 163 18.84 -11.51 -7.07
N LEU A 164 17.88 -12.29 -7.60
CA LEU A 164 17.03 -13.16 -6.80
C LEU A 164 17.81 -14.38 -6.31
N GLU A 165 17.71 -14.68 -5.03
CA GLU A 165 18.29 -15.87 -4.41
C GLU A 165 17.21 -16.73 -3.78
N LEU A 166 17.34 -18.05 -3.89
CA LEU A 166 16.56 -19.03 -3.14
C LEU A 166 17.51 -19.74 -2.17
N ASN A 167 17.25 -19.65 -0.87
CA ASN A 167 18.07 -20.25 0.17
C ASN A 167 19.57 -19.90 0.07
N GLY A 168 19.89 -18.67 -0.37
CA GLY A 168 21.26 -18.18 -0.56
C GLY A 168 21.96 -18.62 -1.85
N HIS A 169 21.24 -19.27 -2.77
CA HIS A 169 21.73 -19.63 -4.09
C HIS A 169 21.04 -18.77 -5.16
N GLN A 170 21.81 -18.19 -6.09
CA GLN A 170 21.22 -17.46 -7.19
C GLN A 170 20.31 -18.38 -8.01
N VAL A 171 19.11 -17.91 -8.32
CA VAL A 171 18.19 -18.58 -9.22
C VAL A 171 18.54 -18.16 -10.64
N GLU A 172 19.09 -19.09 -11.43
CA GLU A 172 19.42 -18.81 -12.83
C GLU A 172 18.15 -18.68 -13.68
N GLY A 173 18.12 -17.65 -14.52
CA GLY A 173 17.20 -17.59 -15.66
C GLY A 173 15.80 -17.03 -15.39
N ILE A 174 15.69 -16.10 -14.46
CA ILE A 174 14.43 -15.36 -14.30
C ILE A 174 14.67 -13.88 -14.53
#